data_ddd3167137b8a62748f26676d659aebd
#
_entry.id   ddd3167137b8a62748f26676d659aebd
#
_cell.length_a   1.000
_cell.length_b   1.000
_cell.length_c   1.000
_cell.angle_alpha   90.00
_cell.angle_beta   90.00
_cell.angle_gamma   90.00
#
_symmetry.space_group_name_H-M   'P 1'
#
loop_
_entity.id
_entity.type
_entity.pdbx_description
1 polymer ?
#
loop_
_entity_poly.entity_id
_entity_poly.type
_entity_poly.pdbx_seq_one_letter_code
_entity_poly.pdbx_strand_id
1 'polypeptide(L)'
;LTDCLTGAVQKGDNTAGKQPSMTIVVCIESGMLEPLTLRMVESLRRFGGRFANLEVIAVTPRSTPALTRETHRRMEELGIKHLRVFPDNPYVWHHYMNKAEAIAAVESRVTTEAIAWIDSDILFLREPNGLELPPGVDFLASAPDAGVIGSRGVTDPNDPFWERSAALIGRVADDLPWLQTGDGHRIRFYWNAGLYVYRRSTRFGREFLADFKTFLDRQVARTHSQVHFMDQVVLGLTVIRLGLAWQALPDSSNFPLCSYLPRNYDGAKVTGVSVLHFHDSMEPKLWNKLLETLVPGHPQIHEWLEPQGPVSVPSSIPSSLAREGLRMVRGARRRAYYARSGFIKAWSPAR
;
A
#
# COMPACT_ATOMS: atom_id res chain seq x y z
N LEU A 1 -9.48 -31.09 48.66
CA LEU A 1 -10.92 -30.89 48.60
C LEU A 1 -11.25 -30.04 47.38
N THR A 2 -11.45 -30.74 46.32
CA THR A 2 -12.59 -30.95 45.42
C THR A 2 -13.04 -29.70 44.62
N ASP A 3 -12.65 -29.73 43.36
CA ASP A 3 -13.38 -29.46 42.11
C ASP A 3 -14.47 -28.41 42.02
N CYS A 4 -14.29 -27.51 41.09
CA CYS A 4 -15.32 -27.22 40.08
C CYS A 4 -14.69 -26.59 38.81
N LEU A 5 -14.34 -27.46 37.86
CA LEU A 5 -14.14 -27.06 36.46
C LEU A 5 -15.52 -26.88 35.83
N THR A 6 -15.94 -25.64 35.60
CA THR A 6 -17.04 -25.33 34.69
C THR A 6 -16.42 -24.83 33.39
N GLY A 7 -16.41 -25.69 32.39
CA GLY A 7 -16.02 -25.38 31.02
C GLY A 7 -16.97 -24.35 30.42
N ALA A 8 -16.45 -23.17 30.15
CA ALA A 8 -17.10 -22.22 29.25
C ALA A 8 -16.98 -22.76 27.84
N VAL A 9 -18.09 -23.29 27.31
CA VAL A 9 -18.24 -23.56 25.87
C VAL A 9 -18.11 -22.22 25.16
N GLN A 10 -16.96 -22.03 24.52
CA GLN A 10 -16.80 -20.94 23.53
C GLN A 10 -17.87 -21.16 22.46
N LYS A 11 -18.87 -20.28 22.43
CA LYS A 11 -19.75 -20.15 21.27
C LYS A 11 -18.88 -19.83 20.09
N GLY A 12 -18.71 -20.77 19.18
CA GLY A 12 -18.04 -20.57 17.91
C GLY A 12 -18.63 -19.35 17.21
N ASP A 13 -17.79 -18.40 16.94
CA ASP A 13 -18.14 -17.16 16.25
C ASP A 13 -18.58 -17.55 14.82
N ASN A 14 -19.86 -17.46 14.54
CA ASN A 14 -20.49 -17.87 13.27
C ASN A 14 -20.30 -16.74 12.21
N THR A 15 -19.04 -16.27 12.07
CA THR A 15 -18.66 -15.26 11.07
C THR A 15 -18.29 -15.86 9.72
N ALA A 16 -18.26 -17.20 9.61
CA ALA A 16 -18.03 -17.88 8.34
C ALA A 16 -19.17 -17.59 7.35
N GLY A 17 -18.92 -16.66 6.42
CA GLY A 17 -19.82 -16.37 5.31
C GLY A 17 -20.37 -14.94 5.21
N LYS A 18 -20.26 -14.10 6.22
CA LYS A 18 -20.73 -12.71 6.13
C LYS A 18 -19.68 -11.83 5.42
N GLN A 19 -20.14 -11.03 4.45
CA GLN A 19 -19.29 -10.05 3.78
C GLN A 19 -18.79 -8.99 4.78
N PRO A 20 -17.49 -8.67 4.81
CA PRO A 20 -16.94 -7.62 5.67
C PRO A 20 -17.56 -6.24 5.39
N SER A 21 -17.75 -5.43 6.43
CA SER A 21 -18.16 -4.02 6.29
C SER A 21 -16.94 -3.14 5.96
N MET A 22 -16.47 -3.22 4.70
CA MET A 22 -15.22 -2.61 4.26
C MET A 22 -15.36 -2.02 2.85
N THR A 23 -14.73 -0.87 2.61
CA THR A 23 -14.52 -0.30 1.28
C THR A 23 -13.04 -0.36 0.92
N ILE A 24 -12.73 -0.85 -0.27
CA ILE A 24 -11.37 -0.88 -0.83
C ILE A 24 -11.11 0.41 -1.61
N VAL A 25 -9.97 1.02 -1.37
CA VAL A 25 -9.49 2.23 -2.05
C VAL A 25 -8.20 1.91 -2.78
N VAL A 26 -8.12 2.32 -4.04
CA VAL A 26 -6.93 2.17 -4.90
C VAL A 26 -6.74 3.43 -5.73
N CYS A 27 -5.52 3.74 -6.14
CA CYS A 27 -5.27 4.78 -7.15
C CYS A 27 -5.39 4.24 -8.56
N ILE A 28 -5.94 5.07 -9.45
CA ILE A 28 -5.89 4.84 -10.90
C ILE A 28 -5.51 6.13 -11.64
N GLU A 29 -4.52 6.05 -12.52
CA GLU A 29 -4.08 7.15 -13.39
C GLU A 29 -3.80 6.61 -14.79
N SER A 30 -3.91 7.48 -15.79
CA SER A 30 -3.58 7.10 -17.19
C SER A 30 -2.14 6.57 -17.28
N GLY A 31 -2.00 5.41 -17.87
CA GLY A 31 -0.73 4.71 -18.06
C GLY A 31 -0.68 3.36 -17.33
N MET A 32 0.42 3.08 -16.64
CA MET A 32 0.65 1.78 -16.02
C MET A 32 -0.39 1.41 -14.95
N LEU A 33 -0.93 2.38 -14.21
CA LEU A 33 -1.92 2.10 -13.18
C LEU A 33 -3.27 1.62 -13.75
N GLU A 34 -3.58 1.87 -15.03
CA GLU A 34 -4.80 1.35 -15.64
C GLU A 34 -4.83 -0.19 -15.63
N PRO A 35 -3.90 -0.90 -16.33
CA PRO A 35 -3.92 -2.35 -16.34
C PRO A 35 -3.59 -2.97 -14.99
N LEU A 36 -2.75 -2.35 -14.17
CA LEU A 36 -2.45 -2.85 -12.83
C LEU A 36 -3.69 -2.86 -11.95
N THR A 37 -4.41 -1.73 -11.86
CA THR A 37 -5.64 -1.62 -11.06
C THR A 37 -6.71 -2.61 -11.53
N LEU A 38 -6.91 -2.76 -12.84
CA LEU A 38 -7.89 -3.70 -13.38
C LEU A 38 -7.53 -5.15 -13.01
N ARG A 39 -6.26 -5.53 -13.16
CA ARG A 39 -5.77 -6.88 -12.82
C ARG A 39 -5.90 -7.17 -11.32
N MET A 40 -5.55 -6.20 -10.48
CA MET A 40 -5.73 -6.31 -9.03
C MET A 40 -7.21 -6.56 -8.68
N VAL A 41 -8.13 -5.73 -9.18
CA VAL A 41 -9.56 -5.90 -8.87
C VAL A 41 -10.13 -7.17 -9.48
N GLU A 42 -9.71 -7.56 -10.69
CA GLU A 42 -10.14 -8.83 -11.27
C GLU A 42 -9.69 -10.03 -10.43
N SER A 43 -8.45 -10.02 -9.91
CA SER A 43 -7.98 -11.06 -8.99
C SER A 43 -8.82 -11.11 -7.71
N LEU A 44 -9.16 -9.94 -7.14
CA LEU A 44 -10.06 -9.85 -5.99
C LEU A 44 -11.44 -10.48 -6.30
N ARG A 45 -12.05 -10.14 -7.44
CA ARG A 45 -13.38 -10.66 -7.85
C ARG A 45 -13.36 -12.18 -8.02
N ARG A 46 -12.26 -12.74 -8.56
CA ARG A 46 -12.14 -14.17 -8.84
C ARG A 46 -11.74 -15.00 -7.63
N PHE A 47 -10.83 -14.49 -6.80
CA PHE A 47 -10.13 -15.29 -5.79
C PHE A 47 -10.25 -14.75 -4.37
N GLY A 48 -10.85 -13.57 -4.19
CA GLY A 48 -10.95 -12.90 -2.89
C GLY A 48 -11.97 -13.49 -1.91
N GLY A 49 -12.68 -14.57 -2.26
CA GLY A 49 -13.66 -15.21 -1.36
C GLY A 49 -14.73 -14.22 -0.86
N ARG A 50 -14.90 -14.09 0.46
CA ARG A 50 -15.85 -13.14 1.08
C ARG A 50 -15.60 -11.68 0.73
N PHE A 51 -14.37 -11.34 0.33
CA PHE A 51 -13.98 -9.99 -0.08
C PHE A 51 -14.27 -9.70 -1.55
N ALA A 52 -14.62 -10.70 -2.34
CA ALA A 52 -14.80 -10.59 -3.79
C ALA A 52 -15.83 -9.53 -4.21
N ASN A 53 -16.87 -9.32 -3.40
CA ASN A 53 -17.96 -8.40 -3.70
C ASN A 53 -17.88 -7.06 -2.94
N LEU A 54 -16.74 -6.77 -2.29
CA LEU A 54 -16.55 -5.49 -1.61
C LEU A 54 -16.63 -4.32 -2.59
N GLU A 55 -17.11 -3.19 -2.10
CA GLU A 55 -17.04 -1.94 -2.82
C GLU A 55 -15.57 -1.57 -3.09
N VAL A 56 -15.26 -1.28 -4.36
CA VAL A 56 -13.94 -0.78 -4.78
C VAL A 56 -14.10 0.62 -5.35
N ILE A 57 -13.37 1.58 -4.78
CA ILE A 57 -13.30 2.96 -5.26
C ILE A 57 -11.89 3.21 -5.80
N ALA A 58 -11.78 3.34 -7.12
CA ALA A 58 -10.54 3.75 -7.78
C ALA A 58 -10.49 5.28 -7.88
N VAL A 59 -9.48 5.88 -7.25
CA VAL A 59 -9.35 7.33 -7.14
C VAL A 59 -8.27 7.86 -8.08
N THR A 60 -8.60 8.94 -8.80
CA THR A 60 -7.62 9.74 -9.54
C THR A 60 -7.40 11.05 -8.77
N PRO A 61 -6.34 11.15 -7.94
CA PRO A 61 -6.18 12.25 -6.98
C PRO A 61 -5.37 13.43 -7.49
N ARG A 62 -5.04 13.46 -8.77
CA ARG A 62 -4.30 14.58 -9.40
C ARG A 62 -4.55 14.63 -10.90
N SER A 63 -4.14 15.73 -11.53
CA SER A 63 -4.27 15.90 -12.98
C SER A 63 -3.49 14.81 -13.73
N THR A 64 -4.17 14.09 -14.61
CA THR A 64 -3.64 13.05 -15.49
C THR A 64 -4.46 13.05 -16.78
N PRO A 65 -3.96 12.56 -17.92
CA PRO A 65 -4.79 12.31 -19.09
C PRO A 65 -6.00 11.44 -18.74
N ALA A 66 -7.02 11.49 -19.58
CA ALA A 66 -8.19 10.61 -19.40
C ALA A 66 -7.77 9.14 -19.45
N LEU A 67 -8.43 8.31 -18.65
CA LEU A 67 -8.34 6.87 -18.77
C LEU A 67 -8.84 6.42 -20.14
N THR A 68 -8.37 5.27 -20.61
CA THR A 68 -8.83 4.73 -21.90
C THR A 68 -10.30 4.31 -21.84
N ARG A 69 -10.98 4.28 -23.01
CA ARG A 69 -12.34 3.77 -23.10
C ARG A 69 -12.44 2.32 -22.63
N GLU A 70 -11.43 1.53 -22.95
CA GLU A 70 -11.37 0.14 -22.50
C GLU A 70 -11.26 0.04 -20.98
N THR A 71 -10.44 0.89 -20.36
CA THR A 71 -10.37 0.95 -18.90
C THR A 71 -11.73 1.28 -18.27
N HIS A 72 -12.45 2.26 -18.80
CA HIS A 72 -13.80 2.59 -18.30
C HIS A 72 -14.76 1.42 -18.43
N ARG A 73 -14.81 0.75 -19.59
CA ARG A 73 -15.64 -0.43 -19.82
C ARG A 73 -15.31 -1.54 -18.80
N ARG A 74 -14.03 -1.85 -18.63
CA ARG A 74 -13.59 -2.88 -17.67
C ARG A 74 -13.90 -2.51 -16.22
N MET A 75 -13.82 -1.24 -15.86
CA MET A 75 -14.19 -0.77 -14.53
C MET A 75 -15.69 -0.98 -14.27
N GLU A 76 -16.56 -0.72 -15.26
CA GLU A 76 -17.99 -0.98 -15.18
C GLU A 76 -18.26 -2.48 -14.99
N GLU A 77 -17.64 -3.35 -15.78
CA GLU A 77 -17.75 -4.80 -15.67
C GLU A 77 -17.30 -5.36 -14.31
N LEU A 78 -16.26 -4.77 -13.72
CA LEU A 78 -15.73 -5.16 -12.43
C LEU A 78 -16.44 -4.48 -11.24
N GLY A 79 -17.43 -3.62 -11.51
CA GLY A 79 -18.14 -2.87 -10.47
C GLY A 79 -17.25 -1.89 -9.70
N ILE A 80 -16.27 -1.27 -10.37
CA ILE A 80 -15.35 -0.30 -9.77
C ILE A 80 -15.97 1.10 -9.87
N LYS A 81 -16.14 1.78 -8.75
CA LYS A 81 -16.53 3.19 -8.72
C LYS A 81 -15.30 4.07 -8.99
N HIS A 82 -15.43 5.03 -9.92
CA HIS A 82 -14.35 5.98 -10.22
C HIS A 82 -14.61 7.32 -9.54
N LEU A 83 -13.65 7.76 -8.73
CA LEU A 83 -13.68 9.06 -8.07
C LEU A 83 -12.51 9.92 -8.58
N ARG A 84 -12.82 11.04 -9.22
CA ARG A 84 -11.80 12.06 -9.55
C ARG A 84 -11.85 13.16 -8.51
N VAL A 85 -10.70 13.47 -7.95
CA VAL A 85 -10.55 14.59 -7.01
C VAL A 85 -9.40 15.50 -7.48
N PHE A 86 -9.53 16.78 -7.20
CA PHE A 86 -8.55 17.79 -7.59
C PHE A 86 -8.15 18.59 -6.34
N PRO A 87 -7.42 17.97 -5.42
CA PRO A 87 -7.00 18.63 -4.20
C PRO A 87 -6.01 19.77 -4.52
N ASP A 88 -6.03 20.80 -3.71
CA ASP A 88 -4.93 21.76 -3.67
C ASP A 88 -3.72 21.09 -3.02
N ASN A 89 -2.84 20.58 -3.88
CA ASN A 89 -1.69 19.81 -3.47
C ASN A 89 -0.41 20.36 -4.11
N PRO A 90 0.43 21.06 -3.35
CA PRO A 90 1.72 21.56 -3.86
C PRO A 90 2.72 20.42 -4.14
N TYR A 91 2.47 19.22 -3.62
CA TYR A 91 3.34 18.04 -3.69
C TYR A 91 2.88 17.02 -4.76
N VAL A 92 2.20 17.44 -5.82
CA VAL A 92 1.74 16.56 -6.93
C VAL A 92 2.87 15.76 -7.60
N TRP A 93 4.11 16.13 -7.36
CA TRP A 93 5.32 15.43 -7.80
C TRP A 93 5.65 14.20 -6.94
N HIS A 94 5.13 14.12 -5.70
CA HIS A 94 5.34 12.99 -4.80
C HIS A 94 4.22 11.96 -5.03
N HIS A 95 4.54 10.87 -5.74
CA HIS A 95 3.48 9.94 -6.20
C HIS A 95 2.76 9.26 -5.03
N TYR A 96 3.44 8.98 -3.95
CA TYR A 96 2.82 8.33 -2.79
C TYR A 96 1.90 9.24 -1.98
N MET A 97 1.98 10.57 -2.16
CA MET A 97 0.96 11.50 -1.65
C MET A 97 -0.43 11.17 -2.20
N ASN A 98 -0.51 10.56 -3.39
CA ASN A 98 -1.77 10.13 -3.98
C ASN A 98 -2.55 9.17 -3.07
N LYS A 99 -1.86 8.31 -2.30
CA LYS A 99 -2.49 7.39 -1.34
C LYS A 99 -3.24 8.19 -0.27
N ALA A 100 -2.58 9.13 0.36
CA ALA A 100 -3.16 9.96 1.40
C ALA A 100 -4.33 10.83 0.88
N GLU A 101 -4.18 11.45 -0.29
CA GLU A 101 -5.25 12.22 -0.93
C GLU A 101 -6.47 11.33 -1.28
N ALA A 102 -6.23 10.13 -1.81
CA ALA A 102 -7.29 9.19 -2.17
C ALA A 102 -8.08 8.73 -0.95
N ILE A 103 -7.39 8.32 0.10
CA ILE A 103 -8.01 7.82 1.33
C ILE A 103 -8.81 8.93 2.02
N ALA A 104 -8.22 10.11 2.19
CA ALA A 104 -8.90 11.26 2.80
C ALA A 104 -10.17 11.65 2.02
N ALA A 105 -10.11 11.58 0.69
CA ALA A 105 -11.26 11.86 -0.16
C ALA A 105 -12.38 10.82 -0.03
N VAL A 106 -12.04 9.53 0.10
CA VAL A 106 -13.02 8.45 0.23
C VAL A 106 -13.61 8.38 1.64
N GLU A 107 -12.81 8.58 2.67
CA GLU A 107 -13.21 8.46 4.08
C GLU A 107 -14.47 9.27 4.42
N SER A 108 -14.63 10.45 3.82
CA SER A 108 -15.80 11.31 4.02
C SER A 108 -17.04 10.89 3.21
N ARG A 109 -16.92 9.90 2.31
CA ARG A 109 -17.97 9.51 1.35
C ARG A 109 -18.54 8.13 1.57
N VAL A 110 -17.86 7.30 2.35
CA VAL A 110 -18.29 5.92 2.62
C VAL A 110 -18.87 5.79 4.02
N THR A 111 -19.67 4.74 4.24
CA THR A 111 -20.31 4.45 5.52
C THR A 111 -19.87 3.12 6.13
N THR A 112 -19.05 2.35 5.43
CA THR A 112 -18.50 1.09 5.90
C THR A 112 -17.67 1.29 7.17
N GLU A 113 -17.58 0.26 8.00
CA GLU A 113 -16.85 0.30 9.27
C GLU A 113 -15.34 0.47 9.05
N ALA A 114 -14.81 -0.21 8.03
CA ALA A 114 -13.39 -0.20 7.70
C ALA A 114 -13.14 0.36 6.30
N ILE A 115 -11.93 0.89 6.11
CA ILE A 115 -11.39 1.28 4.81
C ILE A 115 -10.06 0.55 4.64
N ALA A 116 -9.90 -0.14 3.50
CA ALA A 116 -8.66 -0.77 3.09
C ALA A 116 -8.01 0.01 1.96
N TRP A 117 -6.75 0.39 2.12
CA TRP A 117 -5.89 0.80 1.02
C TRP A 117 -5.23 -0.42 0.41
N ILE A 118 -5.22 -0.51 -0.92
CA ILE A 118 -4.55 -1.58 -1.66
C ILE A 118 -3.81 -0.96 -2.84
N ASP A 119 -2.49 -1.21 -2.93
CA ASP A 119 -1.71 -0.78 -4.09
C ASP A 119 -2.11 -1.58 -5.35
N SER A 120 -1.96 -0.96 -6.51
CA SER A 120 -2.37 -1.56 -7.79
C SER A 120 -1.50 -2.75 -8.21
N ASP A 121 -0.32 -2.92 -7.63
CA ASP A 121 0.61 -4.02 -7.85
C ASP A 121 0.42 -5.18 -6.86
N ILE A 122 -0.84 -5.42 -6.49
CA ILE A 122 -1.26 -6.52 -5.63
C ILE A 122 -2.10 -7.53 -6.44
N LEU A 123 -1.97 -8.82 -6.10
CA LEU A 123 -2.84 -9.91 -6.55
C LEU A 123 -3.43 -10.65 -5.37
N PHE A 124 -4.73 -10.92 -5.43
CA PHE A 124 -5.39 -11.88 -4.56
C PHE A 124 -5.22 -13.29 -5.16
N LEU A 125 -4.62 -14.19 -4.38
CA LEU A 125 -4.37 -15.57 -4.79
C LEU A 125 -5.42 -16.53 -4.20
N ARG A 126 -6.02 -16.14 -3.10
CA ARG A 126 -7.16 -16.78 -2.40
C ARG A 126 -7.83 -15.78 -1.46
N GLU A 127 -8.87 -16.20 -0.75
CA GLU A 127 -9.47 -15.39 0.31
C GLU A 127 -8.40 -14.96 1.32
N PRO A 128 -8.22 -13.64 1.56
CA PRO A 128 -7.20 -13.15 2.46
C PRO A 128 -7.54 -13.43 3.93
N ASN A 129 -6.55 -13.86 4.69
CA ASN A 129 -6.64 -14.03 6.12
C ASN A 129 -6.23 -12.75 6.84
N GLY A 130 -7.01 -12.34 7.86
CA GLY A 130 -6.62 -11.26 8.77
C GLY A 130 -6.78 -9.85 8.22
N LEU A 131 -7.52 -9.63 7.13
CA LEU A 131 -7.85 -8.27 6.66
C LEU A 131 -9.03 -7.63 7.42
N GLU A 132 -9.80 -8.38 8.18
CA GLU A 132 -10.86 -7.82 9.02
C GLU A 132 -10.26 -7.30 10.32
N LEU A 133 -10.68 -6.09 10.72
CA LEU A 133 -10.26 -5.49 11.99
C LEU A 133 -10.85 -6.29 13.17
N PRO A 134 -10.01 -6.90 14.03
CA PRO A 134 -10.49 -7.55 15.24
C PRO A 134 -11.17 -6.53 16.19
N PRO A 135 -12.00 -6.99 17.11
CA PRO A 135 -12.53 -6.14 18.18
C PRO A 135 -11.39 -5.43 18.92
N GLY A 136 -11.51 -4.12 19.10
CA GLY A 136 -10.51 -3.31 19.80
C GLY A 136 -9.24 -2.98 18.98
N VAL A 137 -9.16 -3.42 17.73
CA VAL A 137 -8.08 -3.04 16.80
C VAL A 137 -8.58 -1.97 15.84
N ASP A 138 -7.81 -0.91 15.66
CA ASP A 138 -8.15 0.23 14.80
C ASP A 138 -7.38 0.25 13.49
N PHE A 139 -6.24 -0.44 13.43
CA PHE A 139 -5.33 -0.39 12.29
C PHE A 139 -4.61 -1.72 12.06
N LEU A 140 -4.54 -2.15 10.80
CA LEU A 140 -3.79 -3.32 10.34
C LEU A 140 -2.86 -2.92 9.20
N ALA A 141 -1.61 -3.35 9.24
CA ALA A 141 -0.67 -3.23 8.12
C ALA A 141 0.44 -4.28 8.22
N SER A 142 1.16 -4.50 7.14
CA SER A 142 2.30 -5.41 7.13
C SER A 142 3.57 -4.72 7.59
N ALA A 143 4.46 -5.46 8.25
CA ALA A 143 5.82 -5.00 8.48
C ALA A 143 6.53 -4.70 7.13
N PRO A 144 7.52 -3.79 7.10
CA PRO A 144 8.30 -3.56 5.88
C PRO A 144 9.10 -4.81 5.49
N ASP A 145 9.28 -5.01 4.20
CA ASP A 145 10.03 -6.16 3.66
C ASP A 145 11.50 -6.10 4.02
N ALA A 146 12.05 -4.88 4.09
CA ALA A 146 13.45 -4.61 4.42
C ALA A 146 13.61 -3.30 5.20
N GLY A 147 14.66 -3.22 5.99
CA GLY A 147 14.95 -2.09 6.86
C GLY A 147 15.58 -0.87 6.17
N VAL A 148 15.18 -0.52 4.92
CA VAL A 148 15.87 0.46 4.06
C VAL A 148 16.03 1.84 4.71
N ILE A 149 14.97 2.36 5.36
CA ILE A 149 14.99 3.67 6.06
C ILE A 149 14.71 3.54 7.55
N GLY A 150 14.59 2.30 8.03
CA GLY A 150 14.43 2.01 9.45
C GLY A 150 15.69 2.40 10.21
N SER A 151 15.53 2.75 11.47
CA SER A 151 16.65 2.92 12.39
C SER A 151 16.73 1.73 13.34
N ARG A 152 17.94 1.25 13.57
CA ARG A 152 18.27 0.22 14.58
C ARG A 152 18.67 0.84 15.92
N GLY A 153 18.54 2.14 16.06
CA GLY A 153 18.89 2.92 17.26
C GLY A 153 20.01 3.94 17.00
N VAL A 154 20.48 4.56 18.05
CA VAL A 154 21.34 5.76 18.07
C VAL A 154 22.57 5.70 17.15
N THR A 155 23.10 4.52 16.87
CA THR A 155 24.27 4.35 15.97
C THR A 155 23.89 4.17 14.51
N ASP A 156 22.60 4.08 14.18
CA ASP A 156 22.14 3.90 12.81
C ASP A 156 22.18 5.23 12.04
N PRO A 157 22.72 5.26 10.82
CA PRO A 157 22.74 6.47 10.00
C PRO A 157 21.38 7.12 9.77
N ASN A 158 20.28 6.36 9.86
CA ASN A 158 18.91 6.86 9.75
C ASN A 158 18.36 7.43 11.07
N ASP A 159 18.99 7.21 12.22
CA ASP A 159 18.42 7.61 13.51
C ASP A 159 18.14 9.12 13.60
N PRO A 160 18.99 10.02 13.09
CA PRO A 160 18.69 11.47 13.09
C PRO A 160 17.44 11.84 12.25
N PHE A 161 17.07 11.03 11.25
CA PHE A 161 15.81 11.19 10.53
C PHE A 161 14.63 10.80 11.43
N TRP A 162 14.76 9.72 12.19
CA TRP A 162 13.73 9.26 13.13
C TRP A 162 13.53 10.21 14.29
N GLU A 163 14.60 10.81 14.83
CA GLU A 163 14.51 11.87 15.86
C GLU A 163 13.67 13.06 15.36
N ARG A 164 13.99 13.57 14.17
CA ARG A 164 13.21 14.67 13.57
C ARG A 164 11.75 14.28 13.29
N SER A 165 11.56 13.06 12.84
CA SER A 165 10.22 12.55 12.49
C SER A 165 9.36 12.36 13.73
N ALA A 166 9.90 11.78 14.80
CA ALA A 166 9.21 11.61 16.08
C ALA A 166 8.86 12.97 16.73
N ALA A 167 9.78 13.92 16.67
CA ALA A 167 9.54 15.26 17.20
C ALA A 167 8.36 15.97 16.53
N LEU A 168 8.10 15.74 15.25
CA LEU A 168 6.93 16.31 14.54
C LEU A 168 5.59 15.80 15.07
N ILE A 169 5.56 14.61 15.63
CA ILE A 169 4.35 14.04 16.24
C ILE A 169 4.32 14.19 17.78
N GLY A 170 5.25 15.01 18.33
CA GLY A 170 5.33 15.24 19.78
C GLY A 170 5.87 14.05 20.57
N ARG A 171 6.74 13.23 19.96
CA ARG A 171 7.39 12.06 20.58
C ARG A 171 8.91 12.18 20.51
N VAL A 172 9.61 11.41 21.34
CA VAL A 172 11.03 11.12 21.17
C VAL A 172 11.20 9.79 20.43
N ALA A 173 12.27 9.67 19.67
CA ALA A 173 12.49 8.48 18.84
C ALA A 173 12.59 7.19 19.67
N ASP A 174 13.11 7.29 20.91
CA ASP A 174 13.27 6.13 21.80
C ASP A 174 11.94 5.57 22.33
N ASP A 175 10.87 6.38 22.33
CA ASP A 175 9.52 5.96 22.73
C ASP A 175 8.77 5.24 21.60
N LEU A 176 9.31 5.26 20.38
CA LEU A 176 8.66 4.58 19.26
C LEU A 176 8.77 3.06 19.43
N PRO A 177 7.69 2.32 19.17
CA PRO A 177 7.74 0.86 19.19
C PRO A 177 8.78 0.32 18.22
N TRP A 178 9.24 -0.89 18.47
CA TRP A 178 10.11 -1.63 17.59
C TRP A 178 9.31 -2.61 16.74
N LEU A 179 9.72 -2.77 15.50
CA LEU A 179 9.13 -3.71 14.56
C LEU A 179 10.23 -4.60 13.95
N GLN A 180 9.89 -5.84 13.64
CA GLN A 180 10.77 -6.73 12.89
C GLN A 180 10.37 -6.71 11.42
N THR A 181 11.33 -6.48 10.54
CA THR A 181 11.13 -6.51 9.07
C THR A 181 11.11 -7.92 8.52
N GLY A 182 10.61 -8.11 7.31
CA GLY A 182 10.61 -9.40 6.63
C GLY A 182 12.00 -9.98 6.37
N ASP A 183 13.05 -9.15 6.33
CA ASP A 183 14.45 -9.59 6.26
C ASP A 183 15.11 -9.81 7.64
N GLY A 184 14.32 -9.75 8.73
CA GLY A 184 14.73 -10.11 10.09
C GLY A 184 15.38 -8.98 10.91
N HIS A 185 15.40 -7.74 10.41
CA HIS A 185 15.94 -6.62 11.16
C HIS A 185 14.93 -6.03 12.16
N ARG A 186 15.38 -5.69 13.35
CA ARG A 186 14.61 -4.92 14.32
C ARG A 186 14.86 -3.43 14.10
N ILE A 187 13.80 -2.70 13.77
CA ILE A 187 13.85 -1.28 13.42
C ILE A 187 12.80 -0.48 14.17
N ARG A 188 12.94 0.86 14.18
CA ARG A 188 11.89 1.78 14.64
C ARG A 188 10.66 1.63 13.78
N PHE A 189 9.53 1.87 14.39
CA PHE A 189 8.20 1.57 13.90
C PHE A 189 7.80 2.33 12.63
N TYR A 190 7.61 1.59 11.53
CA TYR A 190 6.88 2.03 10.35
C TYR A 190 6.28 0.82 9.61
N TRP A 191 5.35 1.05 8.69
CA TRP A 191 4.62 0.01 7.99
C TRP A 191 4.91 -0.01 6.50
N ASN A 192 4.79 -1.17 5.86
CA ASN A 192 4.62 -1.26 4.42
C ASN A 192 3.28 -0.61 4.04
N ALA A 193 3.30 0.35 3.12
CA ALA A 193 2.12 1.12 2.73
C ALA A 193 1.38 0.55 1.51
N GLY A 194 1.70 -0.68 1.09
CA GLY A 194 1.05 -1.33 -0.06
C GLY A 194 -0.34 -1.89 0.25
N LEU A 195 -0.52 -2.35 1.50
CA LEU A 195 -1.80 -2.85 1.98
C LEU A 195 -1.95 -2.52 3.47
N TYR A 196 -3.03 -1.80 3.82
CA TYR A 196 -3.41 -1.55 5.20
C TYR A 196 -4.91 -1.34 5.33
N VAL A 197 -5.44 -1.62 6.52
CA VAL A 197 -6.85 -1.46 6.85
C VAL A 197 -6.97 -0.61 8.10
N TYR A 198 -7.94 0.30 8.14
CA TYR A 198 -8.18 1.09 9.33
C TYR A 198 -9.68 1.28 9.60
N ARG A 199 -10.02 1.50 10.86
CA ARG A 199 -11.38 1.80 11.31
C ARG A 199 -11.74 3.22 10.89
N ARG A 200 -12.76 3.38 10.05
CA ARG A 200 -13.19 4.69 9.51
C ARG A 200 -13.48 5.73 10.60
N SER A 201 -14.04 5.32 11.74
CA SER A 201 -14.36 6.24 12.86
C SER A 201 -13.13 6.94 13.45
N THR A 202 -11.92 6.41 13.25
CA THR A 202 -10.65 7.02 13.69
C THR A 202 -10.28 8.26 12.89
N ARG A 203 -10.88 8.47 11.73
CA ARG A 203 -10.55 9.54 10.77
C ARG A 203 -9.08 9.53 10.33
N PHE A 204 -8.49 8.35 10.33
CA PHE A 204 -7.08 8.15 10.03
C PHE A 204 -6.68 8.73 8.66
N GLY A 205 -7.51 8.57 7.62
CA GLY A 205 -7.20 9.03 6.27
C GLY A 205 -6.96 10.54 6.20
N ARG A 206 -7.80 11.33 6.86
CA ARG A 206 -7.64 12.79 6.95
C ARG A 206 -6.38 13.18 7.71
N GLU A 207 -6.13 12.53 8.83
CA GLU A 207 -4.97 12.80 9.68
C GLU A 207 -3.65 12.39 9.02
N PHE A 208 -3.64 11.25 8.31
CA PHE A 208 -2.49 10.80 7.52
C PHE A 208 -2.13 11.81 6.42
N LEU A 209 -3.12 12.36 5.71
CA LEU A 209 -2.88 13.41 4.71
C LEU A 209 -2.29 14.68 5.35
N ALA A 210 -2.83 15.11 6.49
CA ALA A 210 -2.34 16.29 7.21
C ALA A 210 -0.90 16.12 7.68
N ASP A 211 -0.59 14.96 8.27
CA ASP A 211 0.76 14.63 8.69
C ASP A 211 1.72 14.58 7.50
N PHE A 212 1.34 13.93 6.41
CA PHE A 212 2.19 13.82 5.23
C PHE A 212 2.56 15.21 4.67
N LYS A 213 1.59 16.12 4.56
CA LYS A 213 1.83 17.51 4.17
C LYS A 213 2.80 18.19 5.14
N THR A 214 2.59 18.04 6.45
CA THR A 214 3.46 18.60 7.49
C THR A 214 4.89 18.10 7.37
N PHE A 215 5.10 16.79 7.14
CA PHE A 215 6.44 16.21 6.98
C PHE A 215 7.18 16.78 5.75
N LEU A 216 6.46 16.99 4.64
CA LEU A 216 7.02 17.62 3.45
C LEU A 216 7.29 19.12 3.67
N ASP A 217 6.38 19.85 4.31
CA ASP A 217 6.53 21.28 4.62
C ASP A 217 7.74 21.53 5.54
N ARG A 218 7.94 20.68 6.53
CA ARG A 218 9.06 20.74 7.49
C ARG A 218 10.36 20.15 6.93
N GLN A 219 10.32 19.56 5.74
CA GLN A 219 11.49 19.00 5.05
C GLN A 219 12.31 18.07 5.96
N VAL A 220 11.66 17.13 6.62
CA VAL A 220 12.26 16.21 7.61
C VAL A 220 13.31 15.30 6.95
N ALA A 221 13.04 14.88 5.71
CA ALA A 221 13.94 14.04 4.94
C ALA A 221 15.22 14.78 4.50
N ARG A 222 16.35 14.08 4.53
CA ARG A 222 17.68 14.55 4.12
C ARG A 222 18.26 13.74 2.95
N THR A 223 17.61 12.66 2.56
CA THR A 223 18.02 11.79 1.45
C THR A 223 16.87 11.48 0.54
N HIS A 224 17.17 11.05 -0.70
CA HIS A 224 16.15 10.60 -1.64
C HIS A 224 15.34 9.42 -1.12
N SER A 225 16.00 8.44 -0.47
CA SER A 225 15.31 7.29 0.12
C SER A 225 14.32 7.71 1.19
N GLN A 226 14.68 8.67 2.06
CA GLN A 226 13.78 9.20 3.08
C GLN A 226 12.57 9.92 2.47
N VAL A 227 12.74 10.65 1.35
CA VAL A 227 11.60 11.24 0.63
C VAL A 227 10.78 10.14 -0.04
N HIS A 228 11.44 9.15 -0.67
CA HIS A 228 10.76 8.07 -1.41
C HIS A 228 9.84 7.26 -0.50
N PHE A 229 10.34 6.82 0.66
CA PHE A 229 9.59 6.00 1.62
C PHE A 229 8.85 6.82 2.70
N MET A 230 8.64 8.13 2.46
CA MET A 230 7.98 9.01 3.43
C MET A 230 6.56 8.55 3.76
N ASP A 231 5.83 8.02 2.80
CA ASP A 231 4.48 7.49 3.00
C ASP A 231 4.45 6.39 4.07
N GLN A 232 5.41 5.48 4.06
CA GLN A 232 5.50 4.37 5.02
C GLN A 232 5.81 4.86 6.44
N VAL A 233 6.72 5.84 6.56
CA VAL A 233 7.09 6.43 7.84
C VAL A 233 5.94 7.23 8.42
N VAL A 234 5.34 8.11 7.63
CA VAL A 234 4.21 8.93 8.08
C VAL A 234 3.00 8.04 8.42
N LEU A 235 2.75 6.98 7.65
CA LEU A 235 1.71 5.99 7.95
C LEU A 235 1.84 5.47 9.40
N GLY A 236 3.04 4.97 9.76
CA GLY A 236 3.31 4.46 11.10
C GLY A 236 3.21 5.53 12.17
N LEU A 237 3.81 6.70 11.93
CA LEU A 237 3.84 7.78 12.91
C LEU A 237 2.45 8.40 13.13
N THR A 238 1.58 8.44 12.11
CA THR A 238 0.17 8.84 12.29
C THR A 238 -0.57 7.86 13.19
N VAL A 239 -0.35 6.55 13.05
CA VAL A 239 -0.93 5.52 13.96
C VAL A 239 -0.52 5.81 15.41
N ILE A 240 0.77 6.09 15.66
CA ILE A 240 1.30 6.39 16.99
C ILE A 240 0.75 7.72 17.53
N ARG A 241 0.71 8.76 16.71
CA ARG A 241 0.21 10.08 17.11
C ARG A 241 -1.26 10.03 17.55
N LEU A 242 -2.06 9.25 16.83
CA LEU A 242 -3.47 9.08 17.12
C LEU A 242 -3.74 8.08 18.27
N GLY A 243 -2.73 7.38 18.76
CA GLY A 243 -2.90 6.35 19.79
C GLY A 243 -3.75 5.18 19.35
N LEU A 244 -3.74 4.82 18.06
CA LEU A 244 -4.56 3.73 17.53
C LEU A 244 -4.06 2.38 18.03
N ALA A 245 -4.98 1.49 18.36
CA ALA A 245 -4.67 0.08 18.59
C ALA A 245 -4.37 -0.60 17.24
N TRP A 246 -3.20 -1.15 17.10
CA TRP A 246 -2.74 -1.75 15.84
C TRP A 246 -2.31 -3.20 15.99
N GLN A 247 -2.39 -3.93 14.89
CA GLN A 247 -1.89 -5.29 14.76
C GLN A 247 -1.18 -5.46 13.40
N ALA A 248 -0.12 -6.27 13.38
CA ALA A 248 0.52 -6.67 12.13
C ALA A 248 -0.37 -7.64 11.35
N LEU A 249 -0.45 -7.43 10.03
CA LEU A 249 -1.01 -8.42 9.11
C LEU A 249 -0.11 -9.65 9.06
N PRO A 250 -0.67 -10.85 8.84
CA PRO A 250 0.12 -12.03 8.55
C PRO A 250 0.98 -11.84 7.30
N ASP A 251 2.18 -12.40 7.27
CA ASP A 251 3.09 -12.33 6.12
C ASP A 251 2.44 -12.84 4.82
N SER A 252 1.48 -13.78 4.93
CA SER A 252 0.71 -14.29 3.80
C SER A 252 -0.25 -13.27 3.18
N SER A 253 -0.52 -12.14 3.83
CA SER A 253 -1.53 -11.15 3.40
C SER A 253 -0.95 -9.90 2.74
N ASN A 254 0.35 -9.85 2.51
CA ASN A 254 1.05 -8.84 1.69
C ASN A 254 2.46 -9.33 1.35
N PHE A 255 2.57 -10.55 0.80
CA PHE A 255 3.85 -11.20 0.55
C PHE A 255 4.59 -10.52 -0.62
N PRO A 256 5.82 -10.01 -0.42
CA PRO A 256 6.55 -9.30 -1.47
C PRO A 256 7.20 -10.27 -2.45
N LEU A 257 6.95 -10.05 -3.75
CA LEU A 257 7.61 -10.77 -4.85
C LEU A 257 8.22 -9.76 -5.81
N CYS A 258 9.54 -9.58 -5.76
CA CYS A 258 10.22 -8.51 -6.47
C CYS A 258 11.68 -8.87 -6.79
N SER A 259 12.26 -8.15 -7.75
CA SER A 259 13.64 -8.41 -8.20
C SER A 259 14.70 -8.26 -7.11
N TYR A 260 14.49 -7.38 -6.13
CA TYR A 260 15.43 -7.15 -5.03
C TYR A 260 15.31 -8.17 -3.87
N LEU A 261 14.28 -9.04 -3.90
CA LEU A 261 14.10 -10.17 -2.99
C LEU A 261 14.07 -11.50 -3.76
N PRO A 262 15.13 -11.89 -4.47
CA PRO A 262 15.13 -13.05 -5.36
C PRO A 262 14.86 -14.38 -4.63
N ARG A 263 15.10 -14.44 -3.32
CA ARG A 263 14.79 -15.59 -2.47
C ARG A 263 13.29 -15.85 -2.29
N ASN A 264 12.44 -14.89 -2.63
CA ASN A 264 10.99 -15.01 -2.51
C ASN A 264 10.36 -15.67 -3.75
N TYR A 265 11.11 -15.77 -4.86
CA TYR A 265 10.70 -16.58 -6.03
C TYR A 265 10.93 -18.08 -5.77
N ASP A 266 10.32 -18.55 -4.71
CA ASP A 266 10.30 -19.93 -4.28
C ASP A 266 8.83 -20.36 -4.11
N GLY A 267 8.37 -21.25 -4.97
CA GLY A 267 6.98 -21.69 -4.98
C GLY A 267 6.52 -22.27 -3.64
N ALA A 268 7.42 -22.89 -2.87
CA ALA A 268 7.09 -23.39 -1.53
C ALA A 268 6.70 -22.27 -0.57
N LYS A 269 7.37 -21.10 -0.66
CA LYS A 269 7.06 -19.93 0.16
C LYS A 269 5.73 -19.28 -0.22
N VAL A 270 5.36 -19.34 -1.50
CA VAL A 270 4.15 -18.71 -2.02
C VAL A 270 2.91 -19.58 -1.79
N THR A 271 3.05 -20.88 -1.57
CA THR A 271 1.92 -21.82 -1.40
C THR A 271 0.90 -21.36 -0.34
N GLY A 272 1.35 -20.79 0.77
CA GLY A 272 0.49 -20.27 1.85
C GLY A 272 -0.03 -18.83 1.66
N VAL A 273 0.44 -18.12 0.63
CA VAL A 273 0.15 -16.70 0.43
C VAL A 273 -1.29 -16.50 -0.05
N SER A 274 -1.97 -15.53 0.54
CA SER A 274 -3.32 -15.14 0.13
C SER A 274 -3.33 -13.86 -0.69
N VAL A 275 -2.41 -12.93 -0.41
CA VAL A 275 -2.26 -11.65 -1.12
C VAL A 275 -0.79 -11.44 -1.47
N LEU A 276 -0.51 -11.34 -2.75
CA LEU A 276 0.82 -11.16 -3.31
C LEU A 276 1.05 -9.69 -3.68
N HIS A 277 2.12 -9.08 -3.20
CA HIS A 277 2.59 -7.77 -3.62
C HIS A 277 3.71 -7.98 -4.66
N PHE A 278 3.35 -7.93 -5.93
CA PHE A 278 4.22 -8.39 -7.00
C PHE A 278 5.22 -7.34 -7.52
N HIS A 279 5.11 -6.07 -7.10
CA HIS A 279 6.04 -4.98 -7.48
C HIS A 279 6.37 -4.97 -8.98
N ASP A 280 7.63 -5.33 -9.34
CA ASP A 280 8.13 -5.39 -10.72
C ASP A 280 8.00 -6.78 -11.39
N SER A 281 7.43 -7.77 -10.69
CA SER A 281 7.37 -9.16 -11.18
C SER A 281 6.50 -9.35 -12.42
N MET A 282 5.59 -8.43 -12.72
CA MET A 282 4.79 -8.44 -13.96
C MET A 282 5.47 -7.75 -15.14
N GLU A 283 6.68 -7.26 -15.00
CA GLU A 283 7.48 -6.79 -16.13
C GLU A 283 7.92 -7.97 -17.03
N PRO A 284 8.10 -7.76 -18.35
CA PRO A 284 8.44 -8.83 -19.28
C PRO A 284 9.64 -9.69 -18.86
N LYS A 285 10.66 -9.07 -18.25
CA LYS A 285 11.89 -9.76 -17.80
C LYS A 285 11.69 -10.74 -16.63
N LEU A 286 10.64 -10.55 -15.83
CA LEU A 286 10.34 -11.36 -14.63
C LEU A 286 9.08 -12.20 -14.77
N TRP A 287 8.34 -12.00 -15.86
CA TRP A 287 7.04 -12.61 -16.10
C TRP A 287 7.04 -14.14 -15.97
N ASN A 288 7.92 -14.82 -16.68
CA ASN A 288 8.02 -16.29 -16.63
C ASN A 288 8.35 -16.76 -15.21
N LYS A 289 9.26 -16.06 -14.54
CA LYS A 289 9.64 -16.39 -13.16
C LYS A 289 8.47 -16.23 -12.18
N LEU A 290 7.65 -15.20 -12.35
CA LEU A 290 6.40 -15.04 -11.60
C LEU A 290 5.48 -16.24 -11.82
N LEU A 291 5.21 -16.60 -13.08
CA LEU A 291 4.34 -17.71 -13.44
C LEU A 291 4.83 -19.03 -12.83
N GLU A 292 6.11 -19.37 -13.00
CA GLU A 292 6.73 -20.56 -12.42
C GLU A 292 6.60 -20.61 -10.88
N THR A 293 6.72 -19.45 -10.23
CA THR A 293 6.58 -19.33 -8.77
C THR A 293 5.16 -19.62 -8.29
N LEU A 294 4.14 -19.30 -9.10
CA LEU A 294 2.74 -19.51 -8.73
C LEU A 294 2.26 -20.96 -8.89
N VAL A 295 2.86 -21.74 -9.80
CA VAL A 295 2.40 -23.10 -10.13
C VAL A 295 2.22 -24.01 -8.91
N PRO A 296 3.20 -24.14 -7.97
CA PRO A 296 3.10 -25.12 -6.90
C PRO A 296 1.94 -24.89 -5.93
N GLY A 297 1.57 -23.65 -5.67
CA GLY A 297 0.54 -23.31 -4.67
C GLY A 297 -0.75 -22.74 -5.24
N HIS A 298 -0.68 -22.22 -6.45
CA HIS A 298 -1.77 -21.43 -7.07
C HIS A 298 -1.95 -21.72 -8.56
N PRO A 299 -2.13 -22.98 -8.99
CA PRO A 299 -2.24 -23.32 -10.42
C PRO A 299 -3.39 -22.59 -11.10
N GLN A 300 -4.51 -22.37 -10.44
CA GLN A 300 -5.65 -21.62 -10.99
C GLN A 300 -5.32 -20.12 -11.25
N ILE A 301 -4.39 -19.54 -10.47
CA ILE A 301 -3.91 -18.18 -10.70
C ILE A 301 -2.98 -18.16 -11.92
N HIS A 302 -2.10 -19.15 -12.04
CA HIS A 302 -1.24 -19.31 -13.20
C HIS A 302 -2.08 -19.41 -14.48
N GLU A 303 -3.05 -20.34 -14.54
CA GLU A 303 -3.94 -20.54 -15.68
C GLU A 303 -4.72 -19.26 -16.07
N TRP A 304 -5.15 -18.48 -15.08
CA TRP A 304 -5.85 -17.21 -15.32
C TRP A 304 -4.89 -16.12 -15.81
N LEU A 305 -3.67 -16.07 -15.29
CA LEU A 305 -2.74 -14.96 -15.49
C LEU A 305 -1.94 -15.14 -16.80
N GLU A 306 -1.51 -16.36 -17.13
CA GLU A 306 -0.64 -16.68 -18.26
C GLU A 306 -1.14 -16.10 -19.59
N PRO A 307 -2.42 -16.28 -20.00
CA PRO A 307 -2.91 -15.77 -21.28
C PRO A 307 -3.00 -14.24 -21.34
N GLN A 308 -2.95 -13.55 -20.20
CA GLN A 308 -2.99 -12.08 -20.15
C GLN A 308 -1.64 -11.44 -20.50
N GLY A 309 -0.55 -12.19 -20.36
CA GLY A 309 0.82 -11.69 -20.56
C GLY A 309 1.26 -10.66 -19.51
N PRO A 310 2.51 -10.18 -19.62
CA PRO A 310 3.03 -9.12 -18.76
C PRO A 310 2.24 -7.82 -18.92
N VAL A 311 2.29 -6.97 -17.89
CA VAL A 311 1.56 -5.69 -17.91
C VAL A 311 2.20 -4.75 -18.93
N SER A 312 1.38 -4.19 -19.81
CA SER A 312 1.78 -3.21 -20.82
C SER A 312 0.96 -1.91 -20.67
N VAL A 313 1.61 -0.79 -20.96
CA VAL A 313 0.95 0.53 -20.87
C VAL A 313 0.04 0.73 -22.07
N PRO A 314 -1.27 0.98 -21.87
CA PRO A 314 -2.13 1.44 -22.94
C PRO A 314 -1.58 2.75 -23.52
N SER A 315 -1.27 2.80 -24.80
CA SER A 315 -0.64 3.98 -25.40
C SER A 315 -1.44 4.51 -26.58
N SER A 316 -1.76 5.81 -26.51
CA SER A 316 -2.03 6.63 -27.66
C SER A 316 -0.99 7.77 -27.72
N ILE A 317 -0.64 8.25 -28.88
CA ILE A 317 0.35 9.34 -29.02
C ILE A 317 -0.05 10.57 -28.21
N PRO A 318 -1.32 11.07 -28.26
CA PRO A 318 -1.74 12.23 -27.47
C PRO A 318 -1.61 12.01 -25.95
N SER A 319 -2.01 10.84 -25.46
CA SER A 319 -1.94 10.56 -24.01
C SER A 319 -0.49 10.39 -23.53
N SER A 320 0.39 9.85 -24.38
CA SER A 320 1.83 9.74 -24.09
C SER A 320 2.50 11.10 -23.97
N LEU A 321 2.22 12.02 -24.91
CA LEU A 321 2.73 13.39 -24.86
C LEU A 321 2.21 14.15 -23.64
N ALA A 322 0.92 14.01 -23.31
CA ALA A 322 0.34 14.66 -22.13
C ALA A 322 0.95 14.12 -20.83
N ARG A 323 1.18 12.80 -20.71
CA ARG A 323 1.88 12.22 -19.56
C ARG A 323 3.31 12.76 -19.44
N GLU A 324 4.03 12.86 -20.56
CA GLU A 324 5.38 13.40 -20.56
C GLU A 324 5.42 14.86 -20.12
N GLY A 325 4.53 15.73 -20.63
CA GLY A 325 4.40 17.11 -20.20
C GLY A 325 4.15 17.23 -18.69
N LEU A 326 3.23 16.42 -18.14
CA LEU A 326 2.97 16.38 -16.70
C LEU A 326 4.17 15.87 -15.91
N ARG A 327 4.92 14.89 -16.44
CA ARG A 327 6.17 14.40 -15.83
C ARG A 327 7.22 15.49 -15.73
N MET A 328 7.37 16.31 -16.77
CA MET A 328 8.29 17.44 -16.78
C MET A 328 7.91 18.50 -15.72
N VAL A 329 6.64 18.88 -15.64
CA VAL A 329 6.12 19.83 -14.65
C VAL A 329 6.34 19.30 -13.22
N ARG A 330 5.97 18.05 -12.96
CA ARG A 330 6.19 17.39 -11.66
C ARG A 330 7.69 17.31 -11.33
N GLY A 331 8.53 16.98 -12.32
CA GLY A 331 9.98 16.97 -12.18
C GLY A 331 10.56 18.33 -11.80
N ALA A 332 10.06 19.41 -12.42
CA ALA A 332 10.46 20.78 -12.06
C ALA A 332 10.07 21.14 -10.62
N ARG A 333 8.83 20.82 -10.19
CA ARG A 333 8.38 21.04 -8.81
C ARG A 333 9.21 20.23 -7.80
N ARG A 334 9.54 18.99 -8.11
CA ARG A 334 10.42 18.16 -7.29
C ARG A 334 11.82 18.76 -7.15
N ARG A 335 12.41 19.22 -8.25
CA ARG A 335 13.74 19.90 -8.22
C ARG A 335 13.68 21.18 -7.37
N ALA A 336 12.62 21.98 -7.50
CA ALA A 336 12.44 23.17 -6.69
C ALA A 336 12.30 22.85 -5.18
N TYR A 337 11.63 21.75 -4.83
CA TYR A 337 11.56 21.28 -3.45
C TYR A 337 12.94 20.90 -2.93
N TYR A 338 13.71 20.12 -3.68
CA TYR A 338 15.06 19.70 -3.29
C TYR A 338 16.04 20.87 -3.19
N ALA A 339 15.96 21.83 -4.09
CA ALA A 339 16.79 23.04 -4.03
C ALA A 339 16.54 23.85 -2.77
N ARG A 340 15.27 23.97 -2.32
CA ARG A 340 14.94 24.65 -1.05
C ARG A 340 15.42 23.89 0.17
N SER A 341 15.44 22.55 0.11
CA SER A 341 15.88 21.72 1.22
C SER A 341 17.40 21.80 1.47
N GLY A 342 18.19 22.17 0.45
CA GLY A 342 19.61 22.45 0.56
C GLY A 342 20.54 21.25 0.83
N PHE A 343 19.99 20.04 1.01
CA PHE A 343 20.75 18.87 1.49
C PHE A 343 20.54 17.59 0.70
N ILE A 344 19.54 17.55 -0.18
CA ILE A 344 19.32 16.37 -1.01
C ILE A 344 20.15 16.49 -2.28
N LYS A 345 21.37 15.93 -2.24
CA LYS A 345 22.19 15.78 -3.44
C LYS A 345 21.51 14.82 -4.41
N ALA A 346 21.67 15.07 -5.70
CA ALA A 346 21.08 14.22 -6.74
C ALA A 346 21.42 12.74 -6.50
N TRP A 347 20.40 11.91 -6.32
CA TRP A 347 20.54 10.47 -6.28
C TRP A 347 20.73 10.00 -7.73
N SER A 348 21.81 9.32 -7.99
CA SER A 348 21.94 8.45 -9.16
C SER A 348 21.47 7.08 -8.72
N PRO A 349 20.41 6.50 -9.32
CA PRO A 349 20.17 5.08 -9.12
C PRO A 349 21.44 4.33 -9.50
N ALA A 350 21.93 3.49 -8.62
CA ALA A 350 22.94 2.52 -9.03
C ALA A 350 22.33 1.73 -10.21
N ARG A 351 23.05 1.76 -11.34
CA ARG A 351 22.70 1.06 -12.57
C ARG A 351 22.70 -0.45 -12.36
#